data_9243a3ce9cbbc76e228f8575645a421c
#
_entry.id   9243a3ce9cbbc76e228f8575645a421c
#
_cell.length_a   1.000
_cell.length_b   1.000
_cell.length_c   1.000
_cell.angle_alpha   90.00
_cell.angle_beta   90.00
_cell.angle_gamma   90.00
#
_symmetry.space_group_name_H-M   'P 1'
#
loop_
_entity.id
_entity.type
_entity.pdbx_description
1 polymer ?
#
loop_
_entity_poly.entity_id
_entity_poly.type
_entity_poly.pdbx_seq_one_letter_code
_entity_poly.pdbx_strand_id
1 'polypeptide(L)'
;MQVQSTGRRTVSGVARALAIVLALAVSACGGGDRPDQTADGVEPPAPSQTAAPEFTSPTLAAIRQRGRLNCGVHEGLVGFAYTDNRGEWRGFDADFCRALAAAVLGNANAVRFVPLTSSQRFEALRSGRVDVLWRSTSWTLTREARESVQFAGVNYYDGQGFLVRRALDLATGAELNGARVCVQRASTTELNVADWFRARALRYTPVVAANEEAARAAYAREDCDALSADISALAAARTTMANPEQHVILPDVISKEPLGPAVKRGDEVWTSIVRWTLNALILAEELGVTRQNAGRMAEESPNPAVRRLLGVEGDVGPMLGLRRDWAKTAIEAEGNYGEIFARNLGTDSSLDLARGLNAQWNARPAGLIYALPTR
;
A
#
# COMPACT_ATOMS: atom_id res chain seq x y z
N MET A 1 -7.07 39.92 42.03
CA MET A 1 -6.01 40.90 41.83
C MET A 1 -5.78 40.88 40.33
N GLN A 2 -6.58 41.63 39.59
CA GLN A 2 -6.29 42.93 38.93
C GLN A 2 -4.94 42.89 38.21
N VAL A 3 -4.77 43.14 36.96
CA VAL A 3 -5.30 44.09 35.95
C VAL A 3 -4.13 44.24 34.97
N GLN A 4 -4.13 44.35 33.74
CA GLN A 4 -4.56 45.27 32.66
C GLN A 4 -3.92 44.77 31.36
N SER A 5 -4.60 44.66 30.22
CA SER A 5 -5.08 45.71 29.29
C SER A 5 -3.95 46.44 28.53
N THR A 6 -4.13 46.38 27.24
CA THR A 6 -3.93 47.35 26.16
C THR A 6 -2.93 46.95 25.06
N GLY A 7 -3.48 47.08 23.82
CA GLY A 7 -2.84 47.72 22.71
C GLY A 7 -3.27 47.27 21.31
N ARG A 8 -4.46 47.79 20.87
CA ARG A 8 -4.81 47.87 19.44
C ARG A 8 -3.86 48.84 18.75
N ARG A 9 -3.29 48.43 17.61
CA ARG A 9 -2.85 49.37 16.58
C ARG A 9 -3.45 48.99 15.24
N THR A 10 -4.43 49.82 14.85
CA THR A 10 -4.91 50.02 13.49
C THR A 10 -3.90 50.79 12.68
N VAL A 11 -3.54 50.34 11.49
CA VAL A 11 -2.96 51.20 10.45
C VAL A 11 -3.79 51.02 9.19
N SER A 12 -4.54 52.09 8.93
CA SER A 12 -5.19 52.39 7.65
C SER A 12 -4.15 53.00 6.72
N GLY A 13 -4.26 52.74 5.42
CA GLY A 13 -3.51 53.53 4.46
C GLY A 13 -3.57 53.03 3.02
N VAL A 14 -4.55 53.56 2.33
CA VAL A 14 -4.49 54.19 0.99
C VAL A 14 -4.40 53.28 -0.24
N ALA A 15 -5.55 53.22 -0.88
CA ALA A 15 -5.74 52.86 -2.30
C ALA A 15 -5.09 53.92 -3.22
N ARG A 16 -4.43 53.43 -4.28
CA ARG A 16 -4.20 54.22 -5.50
C ARG A 16 -4.60 53.41 -6.72
N ALA A 17 -5.74 53.78 -7.27
CA ALA A 17 -6.17 53.41 -8.61
C ALA A 17 -5.32 54.12 -9.65
N LEU A 18 -4.84 53.41 -10.64
CA LEU A 18 -4.28 54.01 -11.87
C LEU A 18 -5.08 53.48 -13.05
N ALA A 19 -5.97 54.36 -13.56
CA ALA A 19 -6.68 54.15 -14.81
C ALA A 19 -5.80 54.60 -15.97
N ILE A 20 -5.55 53.73 -16.93
CA ILE A 20 -4.95 54.05 -18.22
C ILE A 20 -6.07 53.93 -19.25
N VAL A 21 -6.45 55.10 -19.78
CA VAL A 21 -7.33 55.31 -20.94
C VAL A 21 -6.43 55.18 -22.18
N LEU A 22 -6.74 54.25 -23.10
CA LEU A 22 -6.14 54.26 -24.44
C LEU A 22 -7.20 54.55 -25.48
N ALA A 23 -7.00 55.68 -26.17
CA ALA A 23 -7.91 56.25 -27.16
C ALA A 23 -7.84 55.46 -28.50
N LEU A 24 -8.99 55.23 -29.08
CA LEU A 24 -9.21 54.79 -30.44
C LEU A 24 -8.96 55.95 -31.42
N ALA A 25 -8.09 55.74 -32.39
CA ALA A 25 -8.05 56.56 -33.58
C ALA A 25 -8.64 55.80 -34.78
N VAL A 26 -9.76 56.25 -35.25
CA VAL A 26 -10.38 55.84 -36.50
C VAL A 26 -9.74 56.68 -37.63
N SER A 27 -9.25 56.06 -38.68
CA SER A 27 -9.00 56.71 -39.95
C SER A 27 -9.66 55.92 -41.07
N ALA A 28 -10.65 56.54 -41.64
CA ALA A 28 -11.29 56.10 -42.88
C ALA A 28 -10.52 56.74 -44.07
N CYS A 29 -10.35 55.99 -45.13
CA CYS A 29 -10.59 56.43 -46.52
C CYS A 29 -9.86 55.55 -47.53
N GLY A 30 -10.58 55.18 -48.58
CA GLY A 30 -9.98 54.86 -49.87
C GLY A 30 -10.56 53.63 -50.55
N GLY A 31 -11.56 53.85 -51.39
CA GLY A 31 -12.15 52.82 -52.25
C GLY A 31 -11.18 52.40 -53.38
N GLY A 32 -11.36 51.21 -53.83
CA GLY A 32 -10.69 50.64 -54.98
C GLY A 32 -11.31 49.28 -55.32
N ASP A 33 -12.10 49.25 -56.38
CA ASP A 33 -12.66 48.07 -56.99
C ASP A 33 -11.59 47.05 -57.36
N ARG A 34 -11.74 45.80 -56.92
CA ARG A 34 -11.06 44.62 -57.46
C ARG A 34 -12.03 43.48 -57.62
N PRO A 35 -11.92 42.71 -58.71
CA PRO A 35 -12.86 41.71 -59.10
C PRO A 35 -12.83 40.47 -58.19
N ASP A 36 -14.00 39.94 -58.06
CA ASP A 36 -14.36 38.68 -57.45
C ASP A 36 -13.41 37.51 -57.87
N GLN A 37 -12.63 37.03 -56.91
CA GLN A 37 -11.98 35.71 -56.97
C GLN A 37 -12.62 34.86 -55.92
N THR A 38 -13.48 33.96 -56.38
CA THR A 38 -13.99 32.83 -55.59
C THR A 38 -12.80 32.08 -54.96
N ALA A 39 -12.54 32.36 -53.72
CA ALA A 39 -11.61 31.58 -52.90
C ALA A 39 -12.30 30.25 -52.59
N ASP A 40 -11.79 29.17 -53.22
CA ASP A 40 -12.08 27.80 -52.81
C ASP A 40 -11.88 27.69 -51.31
N GLY A 41 -12.97 27.33 -50.59
CA GLY A 41 -12.95 27.11 -49.16
C GLY A 41 -12.04 25.92 -48.79
N VAL A 42 -10.79 26.21 -48.47
CA VAL A 42 -9.98 25.23 -47.75
C VAL A 42 -10.47 25.21 -46.32
N GLU A 43 -11.32 24.21 -46.06
CA GLU A 43 -11.73 23.87 -44.70
C GLU A 43 -10.46 23.57 -43.88
N PRO A 44 -10.25 24.23 -42.73
CA PRO A 44 -9.09 23.92 -41.91
C PRO A 44 -9.14 22.45 -41.55
N PRO A 45 -8.03 21.69 -41.61
CA PRO A 45 -8.00 20.28 -41.27
C PRO A 45 -8.55 20.12 -39.85
N ALA A 46 -9.54 19.26 -39.72
CA ALA A 46 -10.09 18.88 -38.44
C ALA A 46 -8.93 18.52 -37.49
N PRO A 47 -8.96 18.96 -36.22
CA PRO A 47 -7.90 18.63 -35.30
C PRO A 47 -7.74 17.12 -35.26
N SER A 48 -6.57 16.63 -35.64
CA SER A 48 -6.20 15.23 -35.51
C SER A 48 -6.50 14.82 -34.07
N GLN A 49 -7.51 13.99 -33.88
CA GLN A 49 -7.73 13.34 -32.59
C GLN A 49 -6.49 12.47 -32.39
N THR A 50 -5.53 13.00 -31.62
CA THR A 50 -4.44 12.20 -31.09
C THR A 50 -5.11 11.06 -30.34
N ALA A 51 -4.97 9.85 -30.86
CA ALA A 51 -5.48 8.65 -30.21
C ALA A 51 -4.99 8.70 -28.77
N ALA A 52 -5.90 8.55 -27.81
CA ALA A 52 -5.54 8.49 -26.41
C ALA A 52 -4.42 7.46 -26.25
N PRO A 53 -3.37 7.76 -25.46
CA PRO A 53 -2.25 6.83 -25.31
C PRO A 53 -2.80 5.46 -24.92
N GLU A 54 -2.48 4.46 -25.74
CA GLU A 54 -2.89 3.09 -25.49
C GLU A 54 -2.19 2.62 -24.21
N PHE A 55 -2.93 2.49 -23.13
CA PHE A 55 -2.43 2.00 -21.85
C PHE A 55 -2.11 0.51 -21.96
N THR A 56 -0.91 0.19 -22.43
CA THR A 56 -0.46 -1.19 -22.58
C THR A 56 0.42 -1.60 -21.39
N SER A 57 0.11 -2.75 -20.81
CA SER A 57 0.94 -3.38 -19.76
C SER A 57 1.41 -4.74 -20.27
N PRO A 58 2.72 -4.91 -20.50
CA PRO A 58 3.29 -6.21 -20.84
C PRO A 58 3.01 -7.24 -19.74
N THR A 59 3.03 -6.83 -18.47
CA THR A 59 2.77 -7.72 -17.33
C THR A 59 1.32 -8.20 -17.35
N LEU A 60 0.34 -7.29 -17.52
CA LEU A 60 -1.08 -7.67 -17.63
C LEU A 60 -1.33 -8.60 -18.82
N ALA A 61 -0.72 -8.33 -19.98
CA ALA A 61 -0.82 -9.18 -21.16
C ALA A 61 -0.31 -10.60 -20.87
N ALA A 62 0.86 -10.72 -20.25
CA ALA A 62 1.43 -12.01 -19.87
C ALA A 62 0.56 -12.77 -18.84
N ILE A 63 -0.03 -12.06 -17.86
CA ILE A 63 -0.95 -12.62 -16.87
C ILE A 63 -2.19 -13.19 -17.58
N ARG A 64 -2.78 -12.43 -18.50
CA ARG A 64 -3.96 -12.87 -19.26
C ARG A 64 -3.66 -14.05 -20.18
N GLN A 65 -2.54 -14.02 -20.89
CA GLN A 65 -2.11 -15.13 -21.73
C GLN A 65 -1.91 -16.43 -20.94
N ARG A 66 -1.34 -16.31 -19.74
CA ARG A 66 -1.07 -17.42 -18.82
C ARG A 66 -2.33 -17.87 -18.06
N GLY A 67 -3.34 -17.04 -17.97
CA GLY A 67 -4.60 -17.28 -17.25
C GLY A 67 -4.44 -17.28 -15.72
N ARG A 68 -3.33 -16.76 -15.17
CA ARG A 68 -3.09 -16.69 -13.72
C ARG A 68 -2.09 -15.62 -13.33
N LEU A 69 -2.26 -15.08 -12.12
CA LEU A 69 -1.35 -14.17 -11.44
C LEU A 69 -0.28 -14.97 -10.66
N ASN A 70 1.00 -14.67 -10.81
CA ASN A 70 2.05 -15.18 -9.93
C ASN A 70 2.30 -14.15 -8.82
N CYS A 71 1.90 -14.45 -7.60
CA CYS A 71 2.08 -13.56 -6.44
C CYS A 71 3.17 -14.09 -5.51
N GLY A 72 4.22 -13.28 -5.29
CA GLY A 72 5.26 -13.58 -4.32
C GLY A 72 4.79 -13.25 -2.91
N VAL A 73 4.82 -14.24 -2.03
CA VAL A 73 4.32 -14.16 -0.65
C VAL A 73 5.36 -14.62 0.37
N HIS A 74 5.09 -14.40 1.65
CA HIS A 74 5.93 -14.94 2.73
C HIS A 74 5.86 -16.47 2.77
N GLU A 75 6.92 -17.12 3.26
CA GLU A 75 7.05 -18.60 3.32
C GLU A 75 6.11 -19.22 4.37
N GLY A 76 5.61 -18.47 5.36
CA GLY A 76 4.79 -19.01 6.43
C GLY A 76 4.59 -18.04 7.60
N LEU A 77 4.28 -16.77 7.32
CA LEU A 77 3.94 -15.78 8.35
C LEU A 77 2.43 -15.83 8.64
N VAL A 78 2.06 -16.38 9.80
CA VAL A 78 0.68 -16.44 10.26
C VAL A 78 0.04 -15.06 10.25
N GLY A 79 -1.19 -14.97 9.77
CA GLY A 79 -1.92 -13.72 9.59
C GLY A 79 -1.63 -13.00 8.27
N PHE A 80 -0.42 -13.12 7.68
CA PHE A 80 -0.06 -12.45 6.43
C PHE A 80 -0.08 -13.39 5.22
N ALA A 81 0.74 -14.43 5.21
CA ALA A 81 0.71 -15.46 4.20
C ALA A 81 1.27 -16.79 4.75
N TYR A 82 0.42 -17.78 4.82
CA TYR A 82 0.74 -19.12 5.33
C TYR A 82 -0.21 -20.15 4.73
N THR A 83 0.15 -21.43 4.81
CA THR A 83 -0.75 -22.52 4.43
C THR A 83 -1.46 -23.06 5.67
N ASP A 84 -2.77 -23.25 5.54
CA ASP A 84 -3.57 -23.90 6.57
C ASP A 84 -3.39 -25.44 6.56
N ASN A 85 -4.08 -26.14 7.47
CA ASN A 85 -4.00 -27.60 7.60
C ASN A 85 -4.51 -28.38 6.36
N ARG A 86 -5.14 -27.68 5.39
CA ARG A 86 -5.62 -28.25 4.13
C ARG A 86 -4.66 -27.95 2.98
N GLY A 87 -3.56 -27.24 3.28
CA GLY A 87 -2.60 -26.75 2.27
C GLY A 87 -3.05 -25.51 1.51
N GLU A 88 -4.14 -24.87 1.96
CA GLU A 88 -4.67 -23.67 1.33
C GLU A 88 -3.98 -22.41 1.86
N TRP A 89 -3.61 -21.52 0.95
CA TRP A 89 -3.02 -20.24 1.33
C TRP A 89 -4.03 -19.34 2.03
N ARG A 90 -3.65 -18.78 3.17
CA ARG A 90 -4.42 -17.85 4.00
C ARG A 90 -3.58 -16.64 4.34
N GLY A 91 -4.25 -15.56 4.73
CA GLY A 91 -3.63 -14.38 5.30
C GLY A 91 -3.89 -13.10 4.51
N PHE A 92 -3.55 -12.01 5.15
CA PHE A 92 -3.78 -10.64 4.69
C PHE A 92 -3.15 -10.36 3.32
N ASP A 93 -1.86 -10.72 3.15
CA ASP A 93 -1.16 -10.58 1.86
C ASP A 93 -1.72 -11.54 0.80
N ALA A 94 -2.09 -12.76 1.20
CA ALA A 94 -2.68 -13.75 0.29
C ALA A 94 -4.04 -13.29 -0.24
N ASP A 95 -4.87 -12.66 0.59
CA ASP A 95 -6.17 -12.14 0.18
C ASP A 95 -6.04 -10.95 -0.78
N PHE A 96 -5.06 -10.08 -0.60
CA PHE A 96 -4.76 -9.03 -1.59
C PHE A 96 -4.31 -9.62 -2.94
N CYS A 97 -3.53 -10.72 -2.94
CA CYS A 97 -3.18 -11.42 -4.18
C CYS A 97 -4.44 -11.95 -4.89
N ARG A 98 -5.40 -12.52 -4.14
CA ARG A 98 -6.68 -13.00 -4.68
C ARG A 98 -7.54 -11.86 -5.21
N ALA A 99 -7.63 -10.76 -4.46
CA ALA A 99 -8.35 -9.56 -4.89
C ALA A 99 -7.77 -9.01 -6.21
N LEU A 100 -6.45 -8.96 -6.33
CA LEU A 100 -5.80 -8.56 -7.59
C LEU A 100 -6.09 -9.54 -8.73
N ALA A 101 -6.04 -10.86 -8.48
CA ALA A 101 -6.39 -11.86 -9.50
C ALA A 101 -7.86 -11.73 -9.93
N ALA A 102 -8.78 -11.47 -9.00
CA ALA A 102 -10.18 -11.19 -9.28
C ALA A 102 -10.34 -9.92 -10.14
N ALA A 103 -9.61 -8.86 -9.82
CA ALA A 103 -9.64 -7.60 -10.57
C ALA A 103 -9.18 -7.75 -12.02
N VAL A 104 -8.10 -8.51 -12.28
CA VAL A 104 -7.46 -8.57 -13.61
C VAL A 104 -7.92 -9.74 -14.47
N LEU A 105 -8.40 -10.83 -13.86
CA LEU A 105 -8.83 -12.07 -14.51
C LEU A 105 -10.30 -12.44 -14.26
N GLY A 106 -11.00 -11.72 -13.38
CA GLY A 106 -12.36 -12.06 -12.98
C GLY A 106 -12.47 -13.29 -12.07
N ASN A 107 -11.36 -13.81 -11.55
CA ASN A 107 -11.32 -15.04 -10.76
C ASN A 107 -10.24 -14.96 -9.69
N ALA A 108 -10.64 -14.90 -8.42
CA ALA A 108 -9.73 -14.85 -7.26
C ALA A 108 -8.85 -16.12 -7.12
N ASN A 109 -9.31 -17.25 -7.63
CA ASN A 109 -8.56 -18.51 -7.59
C ASN A 109 -7.49 -18.61 -8.70
N ALA A 110 -7.52 -17.70 -9.67
CA ALA A 110 -6.52 -17.64 -10.74
C ALA A 110 -5.19 -17.02 -10.25
N VAL A 111 -4.73 -17.41 -9.08
CA VAL A 111 -3.47 -16.98 -8.45
C VAL A 111 -2.57 -18.18 -8.16
N ARG A 112 -1.28 -18.02 -8.44
CA ARG A 112 -0.23 -18.92 -7.99
C ARG A 112 0.59 -18.20 -6.93
N PHE A 113 0.53 -18.69 -5.72
CA PHE A 113 1.38 -18.23 -4.63
C PHE A 113 2.79 -18.79 -4.79
N VAL A 114 3.78 -17.92 -4.65
CA VAL A 114 5.21 -18.27 -4.74
C VAL A 114 5.85 -17.84 -3.42
N PRO A 115 6.12 -18.80 -2.51
CA PRO A 115 6.79 -18.50 -1.25
C PRO A 115 8.24 -18.06 -1.50
N LEU A 116 8.65 -16.97 -0.83
CA LEU A 116 9.95 -16.35 -1.03
C LEU A 116 10.55 -15.92 0.30
N THR A 117 11.85 -16.18 0.48
CA THR A 117 12.63 -15.58 1.56
C THR A 117 12.86 -14.08 1.32
N SER A 118 13.32 -13.35 2.34
CA SER A 118 13.70 -11.94 2.21
C SER A 118 14.81 -11.72 1.18
N SER A 119 15.76 -12.66 1.06
CA SER A 119 16.86 -12.57 0.09
C SER A 119 16.45 -12.88 -1.36
N GLN A 120 15.39 -13.67 -1.57
CA GLN A 120 14.95 -14.10 -2.90
C GLN A 120 13.94 -13.18 -3.57
N ARG A 121 13.19 -12.38 -2.79
CA ARG A 121 11.99 -11.68 -3.26
C ARG A 121 12.22 -10.73 -4.43
N PHE A 122 13.26 -9.89 -4.34
CA PHE A 122 13.51 -8.90 -5.38
C PHE A 122 14.04 -9.51 -6.67
N GLU A 123 14.86 -10.55 -6.59
CA GLU A 123 15.29 -11.29 -7.78
C GLU A 123 14.13 -12.01 -8.45
N ALA A 124 13.22 -12.60 -7.68
CA ALA A 124 12.02 -13.24 -8.23
C ALA A 124 11.13 -12.22 -8.98
N LEU A 125 11.08 -10.96 -8.53
CA LEU A 125 10.35 -9.89 -9.20
C LEU A 125 11.07 -9.39 -10.46
N ARG A 126 12.38 -9.15 -10.38
CA ARG A 126 13.19 -8.70 -11.54
C ARG A 126 13.19 -9.72 -12.68
N SER A 127 13.31 -10.99 -12.36
CA SER A 127 13.31 -12.09 -13.35
C SER A 127 11.93 -12.40 -13.94
N GLY A 128 10.84 -11.82 -13.39
CA GLY A 128 9.47 -12.12 -13.80
C GLY A 128 8.95 -13.48 -13.32
N ARG A 129 9.62 -14.10 -12.34
CA ARG A 129 9.10 -15.31 -11.66
C ARG A 129 7.81 -15.03 -10.93
N VAL A 130 7.64 -13.80 -10.43
CA VAL A 130 6.40 -13.25 -9.88
C VAL A 130 6.07 -11.93 -10.55
N ASP A 131 4.77 -11.63 -10.63
CA ASP A 131 4.24 -10.40 -11.23
C ASP A 131 4.12 -9.27 -10.21
N VAL A 132 3.93 -9.65 -8.95
CA VAL A 132 3.79 -8.76 -7.80
C VAL A 132 4.35 -9.45 -6.56
N LEU A 133 4.94 -8.66 -5.66
CA LEU A 133 5.26 -9.08 -4.30
C LEU A 133 4.18 -8.50 -3.37
N TRP A 134 3.47 -9.36 -2.67
CA TRP A 134 2.66 -9.02 -1.50
C TRP A 134 3.18 -9.88 -0.35
N ARG A 135 4.24 -9.39 0.30
CA ARG A 135 5.10 -10.20 1.17
C ARG A 135 5.64 -9.36 2.33
N SER A 136 4.78 -8.66 3.04
CA SER A 136 5.19 -7.87 4.22
C SER A 136 6.52 -7.15 3.96
N THR A 137 6.56 -6.33 2.89
CA THR A 137 7.80 -5.71 2.41
C THR A 137 7.78 -4.22 2.64
N SER A 138 8.65 -3.73 3.52
CA SER A 138 8.77 -2.31 3.85
C SER A 138 9.23 -1.49 2.64
N TRP A 139 8.51 -0.43 2.35
CA TRP A 139 8.86 0.54 1.32
C TRP A 139 10.00 1.42 1.80
N THR A 140 11.16 1.30 1.18
CA THR A 140 12.34 2.13 1.51
C THR A 140 12.98 2.69 0.23
N LEU A 141 13.59 3.88 0.35
CA LEU A 141 14.34 4.49 -0.74
C LEU A 141 15.39 3.54 -1.32
N THR A 142 16.13 2.84 -0.46
CA THR A 142 17.18 1.91 -0.89
C THR A 142 16.62 0.79 -1.76
N ARG A 143 15.46 0.23 -1.40
CA ARG A 143 14.81 -0.83 -2.18
C ARG A 143 14.37 -0.32 -3.55
N GLU A 144 13.72 0.83 -3.62
CA GLU A 144 13.33 1.40 -4.92
C GLU A 144 14.53 1.76 -5.78
N ALA A 145 15.56 2.37 -5.18
CA ALA A 145 16.71 2.86 -5.93
C ALA A 145 17.63 1.72 -6.44
N ARG A 146 17.81 0.64 -5.66
CA ARG A 146 18.79 -0.42 -5.96
C ARG A 146 18.16 -1.68 -6.53
N GLU A 147 16.93 -2.03 -6.12
CA GLU A 147 16.34 -3.31 -6.47
C GLU A 147 15.52 -3.29 -7.77
N SER A 148 15.48 -2.15 -8.46
CA SER A 148 14.69 -1.96 -9.69
C SER A 148 13.21 -2.37 -9.52
N VAL A 149 12.66 -2.03 -8.36
CA VAL A 149 11.26 -2.25 -8.01
C VAL A 149 10.54 -0.93 -7.80
N GLN A 150 9.22 -0.98 -7.84
CA GLN A 150 8.34 0.14 -7.55
C GLN A 150 7.26 -0.32 -6.58
N PHE A 151 7.06 0.45 -5.52
CA PHE A 151 5.96 0.17 -4.59
C PHE A 151 4.67 0.82 -5.10
N ALA A 152 3.57 0.09 -4.96
CA ALA A 152 2.27 0.54 -5.45
C ALA A 152 1.35 1.12 -4.35
N GLY A 153 1.83 1.21 -3.13
CA GLY A 153 1.10 1.76 -1.98
C GLY A 153 1.54 1.10 -0.67
N VAL A 154 0.91 1.52 0.42
CA VAL A 154 1.10 0.91 1.74
C VAL A 154 -0.20 0.22 2.13
N ASN A 155 -0.13 -1.09 2.41
CA ASN A 155 -1.28 -1.85 2.89
C ASN A 155 -1.24 -2.15 4.39
N TYR A 156 -0.08 -1.96 5.04
CA TYR A 156 0.05 -2.11 6.48
C TYR A 156 1.15 -1.20 7.05
N TYR A 157 0.82 -0.41 8.04
CA TYR A 157 1.79 0.40 8.79
C TYR A 157 2.22 -0.36 10.03
N ASP A 158 3.47 -0.77 10.04
CA ASP A 158 4.10 -1.50 11.13
C ASP A 158 5.28 -0.73 11.72
N GLY A 159 5.87 -1.28 12.74
CA GLY A 159 7.13 -0.89 13.35
C GLY A 159 7.91 -2.12 13.72
N GLN A 160 9.21 -1.97 13.97
CA GLN A 160 10.04 -3.04 14.49
C GLN A 160 10.13 -2.96 16.01
N GLY A 161 10.19 -4.12 16.66
CA GLY A 161 10.30 -4.25 18.10
C GLY A 161 11.18 -5.43 18.53
N PHE A 162 11.05 -5.78 19.80
CA PHE A 162 11.76 -6.91 20.42
C PHE A 162 10.78 -7.83 21.15
N LEU A 163 10.89 -9.13 20.92
CA LEU A 163 10.24 -10.18 21.70
C LEU A 163 11.29 -10.78 22.64
N VAL A 164 10.97 -10.85 23.93
CA VAL A 164 11.84 -11.37 24.97
C VAL A 164 11.11 -12.36 25.86
N ARG A 165 11.87 -13.22 26.56
CA ARG A 165 11.30 -14.07 27.60
C ARG A 165 10.91 -13.22 28.79
N ARG A 166 9.71 -13.39 29.33
CA ARG A 166 9.20 -12.68 30.50
C ARG A 166 10.12 -12.82 31.73
N ALA A 167 10.78 -13.98 31.86
CA ALA A 167 11.73 -14.25 32.93
C ALA A 167 12.95 -13.32 32.96
N LEU A 168 13.22 -12.58 31.88
CA LEU A 168 14.29 -11.58 31.85
C LEU A 168 13.89 -10.27 32.56
N ASP A 169 12.60 -10.09 32.85
CA ASP A 169 12.02 -8.94 33.56
C ASP A 169 12.43 -7.57 32.99
N LEU A 170 12.47 -7.47 31.67
CA LEU A 170 12.86 -6.26 30.95
C LEU A 170 11.62 -5.41 30.65
N ALA A 171 11.71 -4.11 30.92
CA ALA A 171 10.65 -3.13 30.63
C ALA A 171 10.85 -2.41 29.28
N THR A 172 12.10 -2.27 28.84
CA THR A 172 12.45 -1.52 27.62
C THR A 172 13.56 -2.19 26.83
N GLY A 173 13.64 -1.85 25.53
CA GLY A 173 14.72 -2.31 24.65
C GLY A 173 16.11 -1.82 25.06
N ALA A 174 16.22 -0.71 25.80
CA ALA A 174 17.51 -0.19 26.28
C ALA A 174 18.20 -1.16 27.27
N GLU A 175 17.43 -1.96 27.97
CA GLU A 175 17.94 -2.97 28.92
C GLU A 175 18.55 -4.19 28.21
N LEU A 176 18.42 -4.27 26.88
CA LEU A 176 19.10 -5.27 26.03
C LEU A 176 20.58 -4.94 25.78
N ASN A 177 21.19 -4.01 26.52
CA ASN A 177 22.61 -3.70 26.38
C ASN A 177 23.48 -4.95 26.64
N GLY A 178 24.27 -5.38 25.67
CA GLY A 178 25.11 -6.58 25.73
C GLY A 178 24.41 -7.88 25.32
N ALA A 179 23.09 -7.85 25.05
CA ALA A 179 22.30 -9.03 24.70
C ALA A 179 22.65 -9.59 23.32
N ARG A 180 22.35 -10.87 23.13
CA ARG A 180 22.31 -11.53 21.82
C ARG A 180 20.93 -11.29 21.20
N VAL A 181 20.90 -10.77 19.97
CA VAL A 181 19.63 -10.45 19.28
C VAL A 181 19.53 -11.24 17.99
N CYS A 182 18.52 -12.12 17.88
CA CYS A 182 18.20 -12.83 16.67
C CYS A 182 17.53 -11.89 15.66
N VAL A 183 18.04 -11.89 14.42
CA VAL A 183 17.51 -11.12 13.28
C VAL A 183 17.54 -11.92 12.02
N GLN A 184 16.66 -11.62 11.08
CA GLN A 184 16.65 -12.22 9.73
C GLN A 184 17.60 -11.47 8.81
N ARG A 185 18.42 -12.22 8.06
CA ARG A 185 19.32 -11.70 7.01
C ARG A 185 18.54 -11.02 5.88
N ALA A 186 19.15 -9.97 5.29
CA ALA A 186 18.60 -9.21 4.15
C ALA A 186 17.23 -8.56 4.44
N SER A 187 16.97 -8.25 5.69
CA SER A 187 15.78 -7.51 6.16
C SER A 187 16.11 -6.07 6.53
N THR A 188 15.10 -5.22 6.63
CA THR A 188 15.23 -3.90 7.28
C THR A 188 15.57 -4.07 8.75
N THR A 189 15.06 -5.12 9.37
CA THR A 189 15.24 -5.46 10.78
C THR A 189 16.72 -5.56 11.18
N GLU A 190 17.53 -6.25 10.36
CA GLU A 190 18.99 -6.41 10.60
C GLU A 190 19.70 -5.05 10.66
N LEU A 191 19.33 -4.13 9.75
CA LEU A 191 19.93 -2.80 9.68
C LEU A 191 19.44 -1.89 10.81
N ASN A 192 18.13 -1.90 11.06
CA ASN A 192 17.52 -1.03 12.06
C ASN A 192 17.98 -1.35 13.48
N VAL A 193 18.14 -2.63 13.84
CA VAL A 193 18.69 -3.03 15.14
C VAL A 193 20.10 -2.46 15.31
N ALA A 194 20.96 -2.62 14.30
CA ALA A 194 22.34 -2.08 14.37
C ALA A 194 22.36 -0.57 14.57
N ASP A 195 21.50 0.15 13.82
CA ASP A 195 21.40 1.61 13.94
C ASP A 195 20.82 2.04 15.28
N TRP A 196 19.82 1.34 15.78
CA TRP A 196 19.16 1.67 17.05
C TRP A 196 20.10 1.52 18.25
N PHE A 197 20.86 0.42 18.33
CA PHE A 197 21.86 0.20 19.38
C PHE A 197 23.01 1.22 19.27
N ARG A 198 23.53 1.45 18.06
CA ARG A 198 24.59 2.43 17.82
C ARG A 198 24.18 3.85 18.23
N ALA A 199 22.99 4.29 17.87
CA ALA A 199 22.48 5.62 18.19
C ALA A 199 22.34 5.88 19.70
N ARG A 200 22.25 4.82 20.50
CA ARG A 200 22.14 4.87 21.97
C ARG A 200 23.43 4.52 22.69
N ALA A 201 24.54 4.34 21.97
CA ALA A 201 25.82 3.85 22.50
C ALA A 201 25.69 2.53 23.28
N LEU A 202 24.72 1.70 22.91
CA LEU A 202 24.49 0.36 23.44
C LEU A 202 25.22 -0.69 22.59
N ARG A 203 25.56 -1.81 23.18
CA ARG A 203 26.19 -2.97 22.52
C ARG A 203 25.20 -4.11 22.42
N TYR A 204 25.33 -4.92 21.39
CA TYR A 204 24.61 -6.19 21.23
C TYR A 204 25.44 -7.16 20.38
N THR A 205 25.08 -8.42 20.40
CA THR A 205 25.67 -9.46 19.54
C THR A 205 24.59 -9.94 18.57
N PRO A 206 24.71 -9.68 17.25
CA PRO A 206 23.74 -10.17 16.28
C PRO A 206 23.83 -11.68 16.09
N VAL A 207 22.68 -12.36 16.15
CA VAL A 207 22.52 -13.77 15.74
C VAL A 207 21.72 -13.75 14.44
N VAL A 208 22.43 -13.77 13.30
CA VAL A 208 21.84 -13.58 11.97
C VAL A 208 21.39 -14.92 11.41
N ALA A 209 20.09 -15.09 11.25
CA ALA A 209 19.45 -16.28 10.69
C ALA A 209 19.17 -16.15 9.19
N ALA A 210 19.10 -17.25 8.47
CA ALA A 210 18.87 -17.27 7.03
C ALA A 210 17.46 -16.80 6.64
N ASN A 211 16.46 -17.12 7.47
CA ASN A 211 15.06 -16.73 7.31
C ASN A 211 14.41 -16.50 8.68
N GLU A 212 13.14 -16.10 8.67
CA GLU A 212 12.41 -15.77 9.89
C GLU A 212 12.16 -17.01 10.76
N GLU A 213 11.84 -18.15 10.16
CA GLU A 213 11.66 -19.42 10.88
C GLU A 213 12.95 -19.82 11.63
N ALA A 214 14.11 -19.71 10.98
CA ALA A 214 15.39 -19.99 11.60
C ALA A 214 15.71 -19.00 12.74
N ALA A 215 15.35 -17.73 12.60
CA ALA A 215 15.52 -16.73 13.67
C ALA A 215 14.63 -17.06 14.88
N ARG A 216 13.37 -17.41 14.65
CA ARG A 216 12.44 -17.85 15.69
C ARG A 216 12.90 -19.15 16.37
N ALA A 217 13.36 -20.12 15.58
CA ALA A 217 13.91 -21.37 16.12
C ALA A 217 15.16 -21.14 16.97
N ALA A 218 16.06 -20.24 16.56
CA ALA A 218 17.24 -19.86 17.36
C ALA A 218 16.83 -19.20 18.70
N TYR A 219 15.83 -18.31 18.65
CA TYR A 219 15.28 -17.71 19.88
C TYR A 219 14.65 -18.77 20.80
N ALA A 220 13.89 -19.72 20.25
CA ALA A 220 13.27 -20.80 21.02
C ALA A 220 14.31 -21.75 21.69
N ARG A 221 15.48 -21.92 21.07
CA ARG A 221 16.61 -22.69 21.65
C ARG A 221 17.50 -21.87 22.58
N GLU A 222 17.14 -20.61 22.84
CA GLU A 222 17.93 -19.68 23.66
C GLU A 222 19.31 -19.33 23.08
N ASP A 223 19.50 -19.49 21.76
CA ASP A 223 20.70 -19.03 21.08
C ASP A 223 20.84 -17.50 21.12
N CYS A 224 19.70 -16.78 21.35
CA CYS A 224 19.65 -15.35 21.59
C CYS A 224 18.68 -14.99 22.74
N ASP A 225 18.85 -13.78 23.27
CA ASP A 225 18.10 -13.26 24.41
C ASP A 225 16.84 -12.53 23.96
N ALA A 226 16.88 -11.94 22.77
CA ALA A 226 15.74 -11.27 22.12
C ALA A 226 15.62 -11.70 20.65
N LEU A 227 14.37 -11.75 20.15
CA LEU A 227 14.05 -11.83 18.74
C LEU A 227 13.58 -10.44 18.27
N SER A 228 14.17 -9.89 17.21
CA SER A 228 13.72 -8.63 16.63
C SER A 228 13.18 -8.85 15.24
N ALA A 229 11.97 -8.33 15.00
CA ALA A 229 11.23 -8.34 13.74
C ALA A 229 10.17 -7.22 13.77
N ASP A 230 9.38 -7.11 12.70
CA ASP A 230 8.18 -6.30 12.67
C ASP A 230 7.24 -6.72 13.83
N ILE A 231 6.60 -5.77 14.48
CA ILE A 231 5.78 -6.04 15.68
C ILE A 231 4.65 -7.03 15.36
N SER A 232 4.04 -6.90 14.19
CA SER A 232 3.03 -7.84 13.73
C SER A 232 3.58 -9.26 13.54
N ALA A 233 4.81 -9.37 13.03
CA ALA A 233 5.51 -10.66 12.87
C ALA A 233 5.91 -11.25 14.23
N LEU A 234 6.32 -10.42 15.20
CA LEU A 234 6.57 -10.86 16.59
C LEU A 234 5.29 -11.36 17.26
N ALA A 235 4.16 -10.68 17.04
CA ALA A 235 2.87 -11.13 17.54
C ALA A 235 2.50 -12.49 16.93
N ALA A 236 2.64 -12.65 15.62
CA ALA A 236 2.42 -13.92 14.93
C ALA A 236 3.36 -15.04 15.45
N ALA A 237 4.65 -14.74 15.61
CA ALA A 237 5.63 -15.67 16.14
C ALA A 237 5.24 -16.15 17.55
N ARG A 238 4.83 -15.22 18.43
CA ARG A 238 4.42 -15.53 19.79
C ARG A 238 3.26 -16.52 19.85
N THR A 239 2.24 -16.39 18.98
CA THR A 239 1.09 -17.32 18.98
C THR A 239 1.45 -18.76 18.62
N THR A 240 2.60 -18.96 17.96
CA THR A 240 3.06 -20.28 17.53
C THR A 240 4.14 -20.88 18.45
N MET A 241 4.54 -20.15 19.50
CA MET A 241 5.51 -20.63 20.49
C MET A 241 4.86 -21.54 21.53
N ALA A 242 5.65 -22.45 22.10
CA ALA A 242 5.26 -23.11 23.34
C ALA A 242 5.17 -22.04 24.44
N ASN A 243 4.06 -22.05 25.19
CA ASN A 243 3.81 -21.09 26.28
C ASN A 243 3.90 -19.61 25.86
N PRO A 244 3.01 -19.14 24.95
CA PRO A 244 3.04 -17.77 24.42
C PRO A 244 3.04 -16.67 25.52
N GLU A 245 2.44 -16.96 26.66
CA GLU A 245 2.36 -16.07 27.83
C GLU A 245 3.72 -15.82 28.52
N GLN A 246 4.70 -16.68 28.27
CA GLN A 246 6.07 -16.52 28.79
C GLN A 246 6.91 -15.58 27.95
N HIS A 247 6.35 -15.04 26.87
CA HIS A 247 7.01 -14.12 25.95
C HIS A 247 6.32 -12.77 25.93
N VAL A 248 7.12 -11.69 25.90
CA VAL A 248 6.64 -10.30 25.92
C VAL A 248 7.25 -9.55 24.76
N ILE A 249 6.42 -8.82 24.00
CA ILE A 249 6.88 -7.81 23.07
C ILE A 249 7.09 -6.53 23.87
N LEU A 250 8.33 -6.01 23.85
CA LEU A 250 8.67 -4.76 24.52
C LEU A 250 7.95 -3.58 23.86
N PRO A 251 7.66 -2.50 24.63
CA PRO A 251 6.88 -1.37 24.10
C PRO A 251 7.65 -0.49 23.11
N ASP A 252 8.95 -0.70 22.98
CA ASP A 252 9.77 0.11 22.07
C ASP A 252 9.48 -0.19 20.61
N VAL A 253 9.15 0.85 19.85
CA VAL A 253 9.05 0.82 18.40
C VAL A 253 10.31 1.47 17.84
N ILE A 254 11.18 0.68 17.22
CA ILE A 254 12.53 1.11 16.85
C ILE A 254 12.67 1.56 15.40
N SER A 255 11.66 1.34 14.57
CA SER A 255 11.63 1.79 13.18
C SER A 255 10.20 2.07 12.69
N LYS A 256 10.11 2.60 11.48
CA LYS A 256 8.88 2.68 10.69
C LYS A 256 8.94 1.64 9.59
N GLU A 257 7.93 0.78 9.51
CA GLU A 257 7.84 -0.28 8.52
C GLU A 257 6.53 -0.12 7.72
N PRO A 258 6.51 0.76 6.69
CA PRO A 258 5.38 0.88 5.78
C PRO A 258 5.41 -0.31 4.80
N LEU A 259 4.63 -1.34 5.07
CA LEU A 259 4.58 -2.55 4.26
C LEU A 259 3.65 -2.33 3.05
N GLY A 260 4.04 -2.82 1.89
CA GLY A 260 3.22 -2.66 0.70
C GLY A 260 3.59 -3.57 -0.46
N PRO A 261 2.69 -3.65 -1.47
CA PRO A 261 2.95 -4.40 -2.68
C PRO A 261 4.04 -3.73 -3.52
N ALA A 262 4.95 -4.55 -4.05
CA ALA A 262 5.97 -4.11 -4.97
C ALA A 262 5.86 -4.83 -6.31
N VAL A 263 6.17 -4.11 -7.38
CA VAL A 263 6.19 -4.59 -8.76
C VAL A 263 7.54 -4.33 -9.42
N LYS A 264 7.82 -4.99 -10.52
CA LYS A 264 9.00 -4.68 -11.34
C LYS A 264 8.84 -3.27 -11.92
N ARG A 265 9.92 -2.47 -11.86
CA ARG A 265 9.93 -1.13 -12.46
C ARG A 265 9.85 -1.21 -13.98
N GLY A 266 9.20 -0.20 -14.60
CA GLY A 266 9.12 -0.05 -16.05
C GLY A 266 7.80 -0.55 -16.66
N ASP A 267 6.81 -0.91 -15.84
CA ASP A 267 5.43 -1.13 -16.26
C ASP A 267 4.50 -0.27 -15.38
N GLU A 268 4.35 0.99 -15.78
CA GLU A 268 3.60 1.99 -15.00
C GLU A 268 2.10 1.68 -14.97
N VAL A 269 1.59 1.05 -16.02
CA VAL A 269 0.19 0.62 -16.07
C VAL A 269 -0.04 -0.52 -15.07
N TRP A 270 0.88 -1.49 -15.01
CA TRP A 270 0.80 -2.56 -14.00
C TRP A 270 0.89 -2.02 -12.58
N THR A 271 1.83 -1.10 -12.35
CA THR A 271 1.94 -0.40 -11.05
C THR A 271 0.64 0.28 -10.67
N SER A 272 -0.01 0.96 -11.62
CA SER A 272 -1.29 1.62 -11.42
C SER A 272 -2.40 0.62 -11.11
N ILE A 273 -2.48 -0.52 -11.82
CA ILE A 273 -3.46 -1.57 -11.55
C ILE A 273 -3.34 -2.10 -10.12
N VAL A 274 -2.12 -2.42 -9.68
CA VAL A 274 -1.88 -2.91 -8.31
C VAL A 274 -2.26 -1.83 -7.27
N ARG A 275 -1.85 -0.58 -7.51
CA ARG A 275 -2.18 0.56 -6.66
C ARG A 275 -3.68 0.77 -6.53
N TRP A 276 -4.38 0.81 -7.65
CA TRP A 276 -5.81 1.07 -7.65
C TRP A 276 -6.62 -0.11 -7.13
N THR A 277 -6.12 -1.36 -7.25
CA THR A 277 -6.74 -2.51 -6.59
C THR A 277 -6.68 -2.34 -5.06
N LEU A 278 -5.54 -1.99 -4.50
CA LEU A 278 -5.42 -1.68 -3.07
C LEU A 278 -6.36 -0.53 -2.66
N ASN A 279 -6.32 0.59 -3.40
CA ASN A 279 -7.15 1.75 -3.09
C ASN A 279 -8.66 1.47 -3.21
N ALA A 280 -9.07 0.62 -4.15
CA ALA A 280 -10.48 0.22 -4.28
C ALA A 280 -10.98 -0.54 -3.05
N LEU A 281 -10.17 -1.42 -2.47
CA LEU A 281 -10.54 -2.16 -1.25
C LEU A 281 -10.57 -1.23 -0.02
N ILE A 282 -9.64 -0.26 0.06
CA ILE A 282 -9.64 0.75 1.12
C ILE A 282 -10.86 1.67 0.98
N LEU A 283 -11.15 2.15 -0.23
CA LEU A 283 -12.32 3.01 -0.51
C LEU A 283 -13.64 2.27 -0.26
N ALA A 284 -13.69 0.96 -0.55
CA ALA A 284 -14.86 0.14 -0.25
C ALA A 284 -15.18 0.13 1.24
N GLU A 285 -14.19 0.00 2.12
CA GLU A 285 -14.39 0.12 3.57
C GLU A 285 -14.90 1.51 3.95
N GLU A 286 -14.31 2.56 3.42
CA GLU A 286 -14.70 3.96 3.68
C GLU A 286 -16.16 4.23 3.28
N LEU A 287 -16.62 3.64 2.18
CA LEU A 287 -17.97 3.77 1.65
C LEU A 287 -18.97 2.74 2.20
N GLY A 288 -18.55 1.86 3.10
CA GLY A 288 -19.39 0.80 3.66
C GLY A 288 -19.78 -0.28 2.65
N VAL A 289 -19.01 -0.44 1.55
CA VAL A 289 -19.17 -1.52 0.59
C VAL A 289 -18.44 -2.75 1.12
N THR A 290 -19.17 -3.85 1.26
CA THR A 290 -18.69 -5.11 1.79
C THR A 290 -18.81 -6.23 0.76
N ARG A 291 -18.17 -7.37 1.05
CA ARG A 291 -18.33 -8.59 0.24
C ARG A 291 -19.78 -8.96 0.01
N GLN A 292 -20.61 -8.82 1.04
CA GLN A 292 -22.01 -9.24 1.00
C GLN A 292 -22.93 -8.25 0.31
N ASN A 293 -22.62 -6.94 0.36
CA ASN A 293 -23.54 -5.91 -0.13
C ASN A 293 -23.13 -5.29 -1.48
N ALA A 294 -21.92 -5.59 -2.01
CA ALA A 294 -21.40 -4.95 -3.23
C ALA A 294 -22.35 -5.08 -4.42
N GLY A 295 -22.93 -6.26 -4.64
CA GLY A 295 -23.91 -6.47 -5.71
C GLY A 295 -25.12 -5.57 -5.57
N ARG A 296 -25.78 -5.57 -4.41
CA ARG A 296 -26.93 -4.75 -4.10
C ARG A 296 -26.61 -3.24 -4.18
N MET A 297 -25.45 -2.84 -3.63
CA MET A 297 -25.04 -1.43 -3.69
C MET A 297 -24.73 -0.94 -5.11
N ALA A 298 -24.32 -1.82 -6.02
CA ALA A 298 -24.15 -1.47 -7.43
C ALA A 298 -25.49 -1.14 -8.07
N GLU A 299 -26.57 -1.82 -7.69
CA GLU A 299 -27.91 -1.62 -8.26
C GLU A 299 -28.64 -0.44 -7.61
N GLU A 300 -28.58 -0.32 -6.28
CA GLU A 300 -29.49 0.53 -5.51
C GLU A 300 -28.85 1.83 -5.01
N SER A 301 -27.50 1.91 -4.90
CA SER A 301 -26.87 3.05 -4.24
C SER A 301 -27.02 4.35 -5.06
N PRO A 302 -27.55 5.43 -4.47
CA PRO A 302 -27.56 6.75 -5.09
C PRO A 302 -26.21 7.47 -5.00
N ASN A 303 -25.25 6.95 -4.22
CA ASN A 303 -23.96 7.61 -3.99
C ASN A 303 -23.07 7.47 -5.25
N PRO A 304 -22.70 8.60 -5.92
CA PRO A 304 -21.89 8.55 -7.12
C PRO A 304 -20.50 7.92 -6.90
N ALA A 305 -19.92 8.02 -5.70
CA ALA A 305 -18.63 7.42 -5.39
C ALA A 305 -18.72 5.88 -5.36
N VAL A 306 -19.80 5.35 -4.77
CA VAL A 306 -20.11 3.91 -4.78
C VAL A 306 -20.34 3.42 -6.21
N ARG A 307 -21.14 4.16 -6.99
CA ARG A 307 -21.45 3.80 -8.37
C ARG A 307 -20.20 3.76 -9.26
N ARG A 308 -19.29 4.72 -9.09
CA ARG A 308 -17.98 4.70 -9.79
C ARG A 308 -17.10 3.55 -9.32
N LEU A 309 -16.99 3.32 -8.02
CA LEU A 309 -16.20 2.22 -7.48
C LEU A 309 -16.67 0.86 -8.01
N LEU A 310 -17.99 0.66 -8.08
CA LEU A 310 -18.57 -0.62 -8.51
C LEU A 310 -18.75 -0.74 -10.05
N GLY A 311 -18.26 0.25 -10.81
CA GLY A 311 -18.24 0.22 -12.26
C GLY A 311 -19.61 0.47 -12.93
N VAL A 312 -20.57 1.04 -12.21
CA VAL A 312 -21.89 1.42 -12.74
C VAL A 312 -21.80 2.73 -13.51
N GLU A 313 -20.95 3.65 -13.04
CA GLU A 313 -20.70 4.95 -13.67
C GLU A 313 -19.21 5.15 -13.96
N GLY A 314 -18.92 5.83 -15.08
CA GLY A 314 -17.56 6.14 -15.51
C GLY A 314 -16.84 4.95 -16.14
N ASP A 315 -15.59 5.20 -16.56
CA ASP A 315 -14.75 4.27 -17.32
C ASP A 315 -13.41 3.98 -16.62
N VAL A 316 -13.39 4.00 -15.29
CA VAL A 316 -12.14 3.82 -14.51
C VAL A 316 -11.47 2.48 -14.80
N GLY A 317 -12.24 1.41 -14.93
CA GLY A 317 -11.71 0.10 -15.31
C GLY A 317 -11.09 0.10 -16.70
N PRO A 318 -11.82 0.50 -17.76
CA PRO A 318 -11.27 0.63 -19.11
C PRO A 318 -10.03 1.52 -19.20
N MET A 319 -9.93 2.60 -18.43
CA MET A 319 -8.72 3.45 -18.35
C MET A 319 -7.48 2.68 -17.85
N LEU A 320 -7.68 1.62 -17.07
CA LEU A 320 -6.62 0.72 -16.59
C LEU A 320 -6.49 -0.53 -17.47
N GLY A 321 -7.23 -0.62 -18.58
CA GLY A 321 -7.29 -1.83 -19.41
C GLY A 321 -8.03 -2.99 -18.72
N LEU A 322 -8.86 -2.72 -17.72
CA LEU A 322 -9.64 -3.71 -16.98
C LEU A 322 -11.12 -3.66 -17.36
N ARG A 323 -11.89 -4.64 -16.90
CA ARG A 323 -13.36 -4.63 -17.00
C ARG A 323 -13.92 -3.45 -16.20
N ARG A 324 -15.12 -2.98 -16.54
CA ARG A 324 -15.79 -1.91 -15.78
C ARG A 324 -16.01 -2.28 -14.32
N ASP A 325 -16.38 -3.53 -14.07
CA ASP A 325 -16.73 -4.09 -12.76
C ASP A 325 -15.54 -4.70 -12.00
N TRP A 326 -14.31 -4.40 -12.39
CA TRP A 326 -13.08 -4.98 -11.82
C TRP A 326 -12.99 -4.85 -10.30
N ALA A 327 -13.30 -3.67 -9.74
CA ALA A 327 -13.26 -3.42 -8.31
C ALA A 327 -14.40 -4.15 -7.59
N LYS A 328 -15.63 -4.13 -8.16
CA LYS A 328 -16.75 -4.92 -7.64
C LYS A 328 -16.38 -6.40 -7.55
N THR A 329 -15.80 -6.95 -8.62
CA THR A 329 -15.38 -8.36 -8.67
C THR A 329 -14.34 -8.68 -7.57
N ALA A 330 -13.38 -7.78 -7.33
CA ALA A 330 -12.38 -7.94 -6.26
C ALA A 330 -13.03 -7.89 -4.87
N ILE A 331 -13.97 -6.95 -4.65
CA ILE A 331 -14.68 -6.80 -3.36
C ILE A 331 -15.60 -8.00 -3.10
N GLU A 332 -16.34 -8.47 -4.10
CA GLU A 332 -17.20 -9.66 -3.97
C GLU A 332 -16.38 -10.93 -3.66
N ALA A 333 -15.17 -11.01 -4.20
CA ALA A 333 -14.28 -12.15 -3.95
C ALA A 333 -13.68 -12.12 -2.54
N GLU A 334 -13.10 -11.00 -2.11
CA GLU A 334 -12.28 -10.94 -0.89
C GLU A 334 -12.80 -9.96 0.17
N GLY A 335 -13.79 -9.14 -0.15
CA GLY A 335 -14.28 -8.08 0.74
C GLY A 335 -13.46 -6.81 0.64
N ASN A 336 -13.78 -5.85 1.50
CA ASN A 336 -13.04 -4.61 1.63
C ASN A 336 -11.81 -4.76 2.54
N TYR A 337 -10.99 -3.69 2.65
CA TYR A 337 -9.78 -3.71 3.47
C TYR A 337 -10.06 -4.09 4.94
N GLY A 338 -11.14 -3.56 5.53
CA GLY A 338 -11.53 -3.86 6.91
C GLY A 338 -11.90 -5.33 7.13
N GLU A 339 -12.63 -5.92 6.19
CA GLU A 339 -13.00 -7.35 6.24
C GLU A 339 -11.76 -8.24 6.08
N ILE A 340 -10.83 -7.87 5.18
CA ILE A 340 -9.55 -8.58 5.00
C ILE A 340 -8.70 -8.47 6.28
N PHE A 341 -8.64 -7.28 6.89
CA PHE A 341 -7.91 -7.08 8.15
C PHE A 341 -8.52 -7.89 9.29
N ALA A 342 -9.83 -7.79 9.51
CA ALA A 342 -10.51 -8.43 10.62
C ALA A 342 -10.29 -9.94 10.64
N ARG A 343 -10.49 -10.62 9.49
CA ARG A 343 -10.38 -12.08 9.42
C ARG A 343 -8.95 -12.63 9.49
N ASN A 344 -7.93 -11.82 9.15
CA ASN A 344 -6.56 -12.31 9.09
C ASN A 344 -5.68 -11.83 10.24
N LEU A 345 -5.88 -10.61 10.71
CA LEU A 345 -5.03 -9.94 11.68
C LEU A 345 -5.81 -9.48 12.92
N GLY A 346 -7.08 -9.10 12.74
CA GLY A 346 -7.91 -8.47 13.74
C GLY A 346 -8.76 -9.44 14.57
N THR A 347 -9.92 -8.97 14.97
CA THR A 347 -10.81 -9.61 15.93
C THR A 347 -11.31 -11.02 15.56
N ASP A 348 -11.31 -11.33 14.25
CA ASP A 348 -11.78 -12.63 13.76
C ASP A 348 -10.60 -13.60 13.51
N SER A 349 -9.39 -13.22 13.96
CA SER A 349 -8.16 -14.00 13.83
C SER A 349 -7.59 -14.38 15.19
N SER A 350 -6.68 -15.36 15.20
CA SER A 350 -5.93 -15.73 16.40
C SER A 350 -4.91 -14.69 16.86
N LEU A 351 -4.63 -13.68 16.04
CA LEU A 351 -3.67 -12.61 16.36
C LEU A 351 -4.32 -11.49 17.16
N ASP A 352 -5.60 -11.22 16.94
CA ASP A 352 -6.40 -10.17 17.58
C ASP A 352 -5.68 -8.82 17.67
N LEU A 353 -5.04 -8.41 16.54
CA LEU A 353 -4.32 -7.15 16.48
C LEU A 353 -5.30 -5.98 16.36
N ALA A 354 -5.09 -4.97 17.21
CA ALA A 354 -5.80 -3.71 17.06
C ALA A 354 -5.41 -3.02 15.74
N ARG A 355 -6.36 -2.32 15.11
CA ARG A 355 -6.13 -1.55 13.88
C ARG A 355 -4.99 -0.52 14.05
N GLY A 356 -4.96 0.23 15.15
CA GLY A 356 -3.94 1.25 15.40
C GLY A 356 -3.76 2.17 14.20
N LEU A 357 -2.51 2.31 13.71
CA LEU A 357 -2.20 3.10 12.51
C LEU A 357 -2.87 2.55 11.23
N ASN A 358 -3.33 1.31 11.25
CA ASN A 358 -4.04 0.67 10.15
C ASN A 358 -5.56 0.92 10.15
N ALA A 359 -6.06 1.77 11.04
CA ALA A 359 -7.41 2.28 10.98
C ALA A 359 -7.57 3.29 9.82
N GLN A 360 -8.80 3.47 9.35
CA GLN A 360 -9.14 4.50 8.35
C GLN A 360 -8.82 5.91 8.89
N TRP A 361 -8.49 6.82 8.01
CA TRP A 361 -8.19 8.23 8.33
C TRP A 361 -9.34 8.94 9.07
N ASN A 362 -10.57 8.54 8.81
CA ASN A 362 -11.80 9.09 9.41
C ASN A 362 -12.30 8.29 10.63
N ALA A 363 -11.58 7.24 11.05
CA ALA A 363 -11.90 6.47 12.26
C ALA A 363 -11.59 7.25 13.55
N ARG A 364 -11.98 6.70 14.69
CA ARG A 364 -11.67 7.28 16.00
C ARG A 364 -11.13 6.21 16.95
N PRO A 365 -9.84 6.22 17.27
CA PRO A 365 -8.80 7.16 16.80
C PRO A 365 -8.52 7.01 15.30
N ALA A 366 -8.10 8.11 14.63
CA ALA A 366 -7.75 8.11 13.22
C ALA A 366 -6.48 7.30 12.95
N GLY A 367 -6.48 6.58 11.84
CA GLY A 367 -5.31 5.86 11.33
C GLY A 367 -4.69 6.53 10.10
N LEU A 368 -3.82 5.80 9.44
CA LEU A 368 -3.10 6.24 8.24
C LEU A 368 -3.62 5.60 6.95
N ILE A 369 -4.60 4.70 7.04
CA ILE A 369 -5.20 4.09 5.86
C ILE A 369 -6.13 5.12 5.21
N TYR A 370 -5.75 5.51 3.98
CA TYR A 370 -6.38 6.61 3.25
C TYR A 370 -6.48 6.22 1.77
N ALA A 371 -7.71 6.12 1.26
CA ALA A 371 -7.93 5.83 -0.15
C ALA A 371 -7.71 7.08 -1.03
N LEU A 372 -7.08 6.90 -2.18
CA LEU A 372 -6.99 7.95 -3.18
C LEU A 372 -8.35 8.13 -3.89
N PRO A 373 -8.76 9.36 -4.21
CA PRO A 373 -10.05 9.60 -4.87
C PRO A 373 -10.05 9.07 -6.31
N THR A 374 -11.17 8.45 -6.71
CA THR A 374 -11.41 7.87 -8.05
C THR A 374 -12.15 8.85 -8.97
N ARG A 375 -11.61 10.03 -9.18
CA ARG A 375 -12.24 11.06 -10.04
C ARG A 375 -11.43 11.33 -11.29
#